data_0a969a99c18d728e2f3b254af30fc4f9
#
_entry.id   0a969a99c18d728e2f3b254af30fc4f9
#
_cell.length_a   1.000
_cell.length_b   1.000
_cell.length_c   1.000
_cell.angle_alpha   90.00
_cell.angle_beta   90.00
_cell.angle_gamma   90.00
#
_symmetry.space_group_name_H-M   'P 1'
#
loop_
_entity.id
_entity.type
_entity.pdbx_description
1 polymer ?
#
loop_
_entity_poly.entity_id
_entity_poly.type
_entity_poly.pdbx_seq_one_letter_code
_entity_poly.pdbx_strand_id
1 'polypeptide(L)'
;MRKQSAGIGRSRALDATTSRRDARHSARHRRAREMADDAPRRAYPRVGDGDAAARRDPWRNVDLTPPIEGYDADVWRARVELAACYQLCDTLGFNEGVCNHLTCAAPGREDAFLCAPYGLAWSEVSASNLVMIDGRGKLLEGSGEVDATAFFIHLAIHRAGVACVLHTHMPRASALCCVESFELAMCHQNSLRFAEDVAYDPTFNGLVLDNTEGERLVKVMDGKRVLMHKHHGVIVCGASVAEAFDDLYYLERAAEVQILAMSTGSPLSIIGDDVARQFRRDMESDGGKARWAQLHYDARMRELARDPLRRIFID
;
A
#
# COMPACT_ATOMS: atom_id res chain seq x y z
N MET A 1 25.53 72.04 -0.08
CA MET A 1 26.02 71.72 1.29
C MET A 1 25.77 70.19 1.50
N ARG A 2 26.72 69.39 1.28
CA ARG A 2 27.62 68.60 2.14
C ARG A 2 26.95 67.98 3.39
N LYS A 3 26.90 66.63 3.42
CA LYS A 3 27.48 65.66 4.35
C LYS A 3 27.04 64.25 3.92
N GLN A 4 27.89 63.38 3.38
CA GLN A 4 28.86 62.40 3.95
C GLN A 4 28.18 61.50 5.01
N SER A 5 27.96 60.21 4.69
CA SER A 5 28.78 59.02 4.78
C SER A 5 29.09 58.51 6.18
N ALA A 6 28.59 57.36 6.54
CA ALA A 6 29.13 56.32 7.42
C ALA A 6 28.07 55.21 7.50
N GLY A 7 28.34 53.94 7.41
CA GLY A 7 29.52 53.12 7.47
C GLY A 7 29.16 51.67 7.25
N ILE A 8 29.91 51.08 6.39
CA ILE A 8 29.95 49.66 6.08
C ILE A 8 30.66 48.90 7.20
N GLY A 9 30.12 47.80 7.68
CA GLY A 9 30.95 46.97 8.53
C GLY A 9 30.24 45.95 9.41
N ARG A 10 29.26 45.18 8.92
CA ARG A 10 28.75 44.00 9.67
C ARG A 10 28.34 42.77 8.83
N SER A 11 28.84 42.60 7.61
CA SER A 11 28.39 41.50 6.74
C SER A 11 29.39 40.36 6.52
N ARG A 12 30.61 40.39 7.05
CA ARG A 12 31.61 39.34 6.76
C ARG A 12 31.83 38.31 7.88
N ALA A 13 31.24 38.46 9.05
CA ALA A 13 31.44 37.50 10.16
C ALA A 13 30.37 36.37 10.22
N LEU A 14 29.22 36.55 9.58
CA LEU A 14 28.13 35.57 9.57
C LEU A 14 28.31 34.48 8.49
N ASP A 15 28.93 34.81 7.36
CA ASP A 15 29.16 33.84 6.26
C ASP A 15 30.22 32.78 6.57
N ALA A 16 31.21 33.10 7.38
CA ALA A 16 32.29 32.15 7.71
C ALA A 16 31.89 31.08 8.74
N THR A 17 30.86 31.33 9.54
CA THR A 17 30.38 30.39 10.56
C THR A 17 29.39 29.41 9.99
N THR A 18 28.56 29.79 9.01
CA THR A 18 27.62 28.93 8.29
C THR A 18 28.38 27.92 7.41
N SER A 19 29.37 28.39 6.65
CA SER A 19 30.21 27.55 5.81
C SER A 19 31.00 26.47 6.58
N ARG A 20 31.45 26.77 7.82
CA ARG A 20 32.18 25.79 8.67
C ARG A 20 31.24 24.77 9.32
N ARG A 21 29.97 25.10 9.57
CA ARG A 21 28.95 24.15 10.07
C ARG A 21 28.57 23.15 8.97
N ASP A 22 28.33 23.62 7.76
CA ASP A 22 27.96 22.79 6.62
C ASP A 22 29.11 21.85 6.20
N ALA A 23 30.37 22.32 6.24
CA ALA A 23 31.54 21.49 5.99
C ALA A 23 31.74 20.41 7.04
N ARG A 24 31.47 20.69 8.32
CA ARG A 24 31.56 19.69 9.42
C ARG A 24 30.41 18.69 9.36
N HIS A 25 29.21 19.12 8.94
CA HIS A 25 28.07 18.24 8.76
C HIS A 25 28.31 17.27 7.60
N SER A 26 28.79 17.76 6.47
CA SER A 26 29.17 16.97 5.31
C SER A 26 30.33 16.01 5.58
N ALA A 27 31.32 16.40 6.38
CA ALA A 27 32.43 15.51 6.76
C ALA A 27 32.01 14.39 7.74
N ARG A 28 31.08 14.67 8.68
CA ARG A 28 30.48 13.65 9.56
C ARG A 28 29.66 12.64 8.76
N HIS A 29 28.87 13.07 7.78
CA HIS A 29 28.13 12.18 6.91
C HIS A 29 29.03 11.32 6.01
N ARG A 30 30.14 11.86 5.51
CA ARG A 30 31.13 11.07 4.75
C ARG A 30 31.79 10.00 5.62
N ARG A 31 32.23 10.34 6.82
CA ARG A 31 32.83 9.37 7.76
C ARG A 31 31.85 8.30 8.22
N ALA A 32 30.56 8.65 8.42
CA ALA A 32 29.53 7.68 8.72
C ALA A 32 29.25 6.72 7.54
N ARG A 33 29.38 7.20 6.29
CA ARG A 33 29.28 6.37 5.07
C ARG A 33 30.47 5.41 4.94
N GLU A 34 31.68 5.88 5.14
CA GLU A 34 32.89 5.02 5.06
C GLU A 34 32.90 3.93 6.15
N MET A 35 32.35 4.21 7.33
CA MET A 35 32.21 3.20 8.40
C MET A 35 31.03 2.24 8.16
N ALA A 36 30.03 2.61 7.36
CA ALA A 36 28.89 1.74 7.04
C ALA A 36 29.19 0.77 5.90
N ASP A 37 30.10 1.15 4.99
CA ASP A 37 30.50 0.28 3.86
C ASP A 37 31.48 -0.85 4.27
N ASP A 38 32.16 -0.71 5.39
CA ASP A 38 33.15 -1.70 5.90
C ASP A 38 32.55 -2.66 6.96
N ALA A 39 31.32 -2.45 7.41
CA ALA A 39 30.67 -3.37 8.33
C ALA A 39 30.10 -4.57 7.54
N PRO A 40 30.44 -5.82 7.88
CA PRO A 40 29.80 -6.98 7.25
C PRO A 40 28.30 -6.86 7.46
N ARG A 41 27.54 -6.78 6.37
CA ARG A 41 26.07 -6.77 6.40
C ARG A 41 25.65 -8.00 7.18
N ARG A 42 25.25 -7.82 8.43
CA ARG A 42 24.71 -8.92 9.25
C ARG A 42 23.38 -9.32 8.61
N ALA A 43 23.43 -10.40 7.86
CA ALA A 43 22.19 -11.12 7.55
C ALA A 43 21.47 -11.37 8.88
N TYR A 44 20.19 -11.03 8.96
CA TYR A 44 19.40 -11.39 10.13
C TYR A 44 19.59 -12.89 10.37
N PRO A 45 19.96 -13.31 11.59
CA PRO A 45 20.19 -14.72 11.87
C PRO A 45 18.90 -15.47 11.47
N ARG A 46 19.01 -16.39 10.52
CA ARG A 46 17.93 -17.34 10.23
C ARG A 46 17.80 -18.18 11.49
N VAL A 47 16.74 -17.97 12.23
CA VAL A 47 16.36 -18.88 13.30
C VAL A 47 16.10 -20.23 12.62
N GLY A 48 16.79 -21.27 13.09
CA GLY A 48 16.89 -22.56 12.43
C GLY A 48 15.56 -23.12 11.91
N ASP A 49 15.65 -23.79 10.79
CA ASP A 49 14.56 -24.25 9.91
C ASP A 49 13.65 -25.35 10.49
N GLY A 50 13.71 -25.60 11.79
CA GLY A 50 12.86 -26.60 12.44
C GLY A 50 11.47 -26.08 12.79
N ASP A 51 10.96 -26.43 13.93
CA ASP A 51 9.66 -26.17 14.54
C ASP A 51 9.10 -24.71 14.48
N ALA A 52 9.95 -23.71 14.22
CA ALA A 52 9.54 -22.30 14.21
C ALA A 52 8.73 -21.92 12.95
N ALA A 53 8.98 -22.54 11.81
CA ALA A 53 8.19 -22.34 10.60
C ALA A 53 6.80 -22.94 10.76
N ALA A 54 6.70 -24.14 11.33
CA ALA A 54 5.43 -24.82 11.60
C ALA A 54 4.57 -24.06 12.64
N ARG A 55 5.21 -23.35 13.58
CA ARG A 55 4.49 -22.52 14.58
C ARG A 55 3.97 -21.21 14.02
N ARG A 56 4.44 -20.79 12.84
CA ARG A 56 4.09 -19.53 12.18
C ARG A 56 3.15 -19.71 11.00
N ASP A 57 2.76 -20.95 10.69
CA ASP A 57 1.77 -21.19 9.66
C ASP A 57 0.44 -20.54 10.07
N PRO A 58 -0.02 -19.49 9.39
CA PRO A 58 -1.27 -18.81 9.71
C PRO A 58 -2.46 -19.74 9.54
N TRP A 59 -2.30 -20.74 8.70
CA TRP A 59 -3.32 -21.70 8.31
C TRP A 59 -3.40 -22.93 9.21
N ARG A 60 -2.49 -23.09 10.18
CA ARG A 60 -2.40 -24.27 11.04
C ARG A 60 -3.72 -24.67 11.73
N ASN A 61 -4.59 -23.69 11.99
CA ASN A 61 -5.87 -23.88 12.65
C ASN A 61 -7.05 -23.45 11.75
N VAL A 62 -6.79 -23.28 10.46
CA VAL A 62 -7.78 -22.88 9.46
C VAL A 62 -7.95 -24.05 8.52
N ASP A 63 -9.15 -24.61 8.47
CA ASP A 63 -9.50 -25.61 7.47
C ASP A 63 -9.67 -24.89 6.13
N LEU A 64 -8.73 -25.12 5.21
CA LEU A 64 -8.77 -24.61 3.85
C LEU A 64 -9.36 -25.60 2.86
N THR A 65 -9.98 -26.68 3.35
CA THR A 65 -10.67 -27.62 2.48
C THR A 65 -11.86 -26.91 1.83
N PRO A 66 -11.94 -26.91 0.48
CA PRO A 66 -13.10 -26.34 -0.18
C PRO A 66 -14.40 -27.00 0.32
N PRO A 67 -15.48 -26.23 0.54
CA PRO A 67 -16.76 -26.77 1.03
C PRO A 67 -17.46 -27.67 0.01
N ILE A 68 -17.03 -27.61 -1.25
CA ILE A 68 -17.57 -28.39 -2.36
C ILE A 68 -16.51 -29.37 -2.82
N GLU A 69 -16.82 -30.68 -2.82
CA GLU A 69 -15.91 -31.70 -3.32
C GLU A 69 -15.55 -31.45 -4.79
N GLY A 70 -14.24 -31.49 -5.09
CA GLY A 70 -13.70 -31.22 -6.43
C GLY A 70 -13.61 -29.74 -6.80
N TYR A 71 -13.90 -28.82 -5.88
CA TYR A 71 -13.65 -27.38 -6.10
C TYR A 71 -12.14 -27.10 -6.14
N ASP A 72 -11.73 -26.16 -6.97
CA ASP A 72 -10.33 -25.76 -7.14
C ASP A 72 -9.76 -25.19 -5.84
N ALA A 73 -8.75 -25.85 -5.29
CA ALA A 73 -8.15 -25.48 -4.00
C ALA A 73 -7.42 -24.14 -4.07
N ASP A 74 -6.82 -23.78 -5.20
CA ASP A 74 -6.11 -22.51 -5.36
C ASP A 74 -7.12 -21.34 -5.45
N VAL A 75 -8.24 -21.55 -6.15
CA VAL A 75 -9.35 -20.58 -6.21
C VAL A 75 -9.96 -20.42 -4.81
N TRP A 76 -10.18 -21.51 -4.07
CA TRP A 76 -10.70 -21.43 -2.73
C TRP A 76 -9.76 -20.65 -1.80
N ARG A 77 -8.48 -20.94 -1.86
CA ARG A 77 -7.46 -20.22 -1.10
C ARG A 77 -7.48 -18.72 -1.41
N ALA A 78 -7.55 -18.34 -2.68
CA ALA A 78 -7.64 -16.94 -3.09
C ALA A 78 -8.91 -16.26 -2.54
N ARG A 79 -10.04 -16.99 -2.48
CA ARG A 79 -11.28 -16.50 -1.85
C ARG A 79 -11.07 -16.24 -0.36
N VAL A 80 -10.48 -17.18 0.38
CA VAL A 80 -10.20 -17.03 1.80
C VAL A 80 -9.25 -15.85 2.07
N GLU A 81 -8.18 -15.72 1.29
CA GLU A 81 -7.23 -14.60 1.40
C GLU A 81 -7.91 -13.27 1.11
N LEU A 82 -8.72 -13.16 0.06
CA LEU A 82 -9.42 -11.90 -0.26
C LEU A 82 -10.49 -11.57 0.79
N ALA A 83 -11.27 -12.54 1.26
CA ALA A 83 -12.26 -12.35 2.31
C ALA A 83 -11.61 -11.85 3.62
N ALA A 84 -10.48 -12.45 3.99
CA ALA A 84 -9.70 -11.99 5.12
C ALA A 84 -9.20 -10.55 4.94
N CYS A 85 -8.79 -10.16 3.73
CA CYS A 85 -8.40 -8.78 3.44
C CYS A 85 -9.55 -7.79 3.67
N TYR A 86 -10.77 -8.12 3.25
CA TYR A 86 -11.97 -7.33 3.56
C TYR A 86 -12.18 -7.19 5.05
N GLN A 87 -12.14 -8.29 5.82
CA GLN A 87 -12.31 -8.29 7.27
C GLN A 87 -11.24 -7.46 7.99
N LEU A 88 -9.98 -7.57 7.54
CA LEU A 88 -8.86 -6.80 8.10
C LEU A 88 -9.03 -5.31 7.80
N CYS A 89 -9.38 -4.95 6.59
CA CYS A 89 -9.61 -3.56 6.20
C CYS A 89 -10.80 -2.95 6.97
N ASP A 90 -11.88 -3.72 7.22
CA ASP A 90 -12.99 -3.29 8.07
C ASP A 90 -12.51 -3.02 9.51
N THR A 91 -11.72 -3.95 10.09
CA THR A 91 -11.16 -3.78 11.43
C THR A 91 -10.27 -2.54 11.56
N LEU A 92 -9.59 -2.16 10.49
CA LEU A 92 -8.70 -0.99 10.43
C LEU A 92 -9.44 0.31 10.09
N GLY A 93 -10.73 0.25 9.73
CA GLY A 93 -11.51 1.41 9.32
C GLY A 93 -11.07 1.95 7.95
N PHE A 94 -10.73 1.07 7.03
CA PHE A 94 -10.31 1.43 5.67
C PHE A 94 -11.46 1.41 4.66
N ASN A 95 -12.63 0.90 5.07
CA ASN A 95 -13.85 0.85 4.27
C ASN A 95 -14.63 2.18 4.31
N GLU A 96 -15.46 2.41 3.31
CA GLU A 96 -16.39 3.53 3.22
C GLU A 96 -17.81 2.98 2.98
N GLY A 97 -18.48 2.54 4.04
CA GLY A 97 -19.80 1.90 3.95
C GLY A 97 -19.77 0.66 3.06
N VAL A 98 -20.56 0.68 1.96
CA VAL A 98 -20.60 -0.38 0.94
C VAL A 98 -19.87 0.02 -0.35
N CYS A 99 -19.28 1.21 -0.32
CA CYS A 99 -18.55 1.77 -1.46
C CYS A 99 -17.10 1.32 -1.50
N ASN A 100 -16.24 1.18 -2.01
CA ASN A 100 -14.88 0.66 -2.05
C ASN A 100 -14.86 -0.84 -2.36
N HIS A 101 -13.78 -1.28 -2.93
CA HIS A 101 -13.71 -2.63 -3.47
C HIS A 101 -12.29 -3.15 -3.51
N LEU A 102 -12.18 -4.43 -3.21
CA LEU A 102 -10.93 -5.19 -3.27
C LEU A 102 -11.15 -6.34 -4.24
N THR A 103 -10.21 -6.55 -5.15
CA THR A 103 -10.30 -7.62 -6.14
C THR A 103 -8.98 -8.38 -6.26
N CYS A 104 -9.04 -9.64 -6.62
CA CYS A 104 -7.86 -10.38 -7.05
C CYS A 104 -8.19 -11.25 -8.28
N ALA A 105 -7.19 -11.46 -9.13
CA ALA A 105 -7.30 -12.38 -10.26
C ALA A 105 -7.58 -13.81 -9.76
N ALA A 106 -8.49 -14.51 -10.40
CA ALA A 106 -8.82 -15.88 -10.05
C ALA A 106 -7.72 -16.83 -10.55
N PRO A 107 -7.09 -17.63 -9.67
CA PRO A 107 -6.04 -18.55 -10.08
C PRO A 107 -6.47 -19.51 -11.19
N GLY A 108 -5.63 -19.70 -12.21
CA GLY A 108 -5.90 -20.60 -13.32
C GLY A 108 -7.07 -20.21 -14.24
N ARG A 109 -7.65 -19.03 -14.05
CA ARG A 109 -8.76 -18.51 -14.86
C ARG A 109 -8.35 -17.25 -15.60
N GLU A 110 -8.29 -17.31 -16.91
CA GLU A 110 -7.97 -16.14 -17.74
C GLU A 110 -9.12 -15.11 -17.70
N ASP A 111 -8.76 -13.83 -17.56
CA ASP A 111 -9.70 -12.67 -17.55
C ASP A 111 -10.87 -12.84 -16.54
N ALA A 112 -10.59 -13.47 -15.38
CA ALA A 112 -11.56 -13.66 -14.30
C ALA A 112 -10.99 -13.19 -12.96
N PHE A 113 -11.84 -12.59 -12.12
CA PHE A 113 -11.44 -12.05 -10.82
C PHE A 113 -12.53 -12.21 -9.76
N LEU A 114 -12.06 -12.25 -8.51
CA LEU A 114 -12.86 -12.35 -7.31
C LEU A 114 -13.11 -10.96 -6.74
N CYS A 115 -14.32 -10.71 -6.24
CA CYS A 115 -14.69 -9.51 -5.48
C CYS A 115 -15.87 -9.80 -4.55
N ALA A 116 -16.12 -8.90 -3.59
CA ALA A 116 -17.35 -8.94 -2.81
C ALA A 116 -18.54 -8.48 -3.66
N PRO A 117 -19.74 -9.06 -3.49
CA PRO A 117 -20.95 -8.53 -4.09
C PRO A 117 -21.28 -7.15 -3.50
N TYR A 118 -21.81 -6.27 -4.33
CA TYR A 118 -22.21 -4.92 -3.92
C TYR A 118 -23.31 -4.94 -2.86
N GLY A 119 -23.17 -4.08 -1.86
CA GLY A 119 -24.15 -3.93 -0.78
C GLY A 119 -23.85 -4.73 0.49
N LEU A 120 -22.83 -5.59 0.50
CA LEU A 120 -22.36 -6.20 1.73
C LEU A 120 -21.47 -5.22 2.54
N ALA A 121 -21.66 -5.19 3.84
CA ALA A 121 -20.64 -4.62 4.72
C ALA A 121 -19.38 -5.51 4.67
N TRP A 122 -18.20 -4.90 4.74
CA TRP A 122 -16.96 -5.67 4.66
C TRP A 122 -16.80 -6.69 5.79
N SER A 123 -17.45 -6.44 6.93
CA SER A 123 -17.57 -7.39 8.06
C SER A 123 -18.40 -8.62 7.74
N GLU A 124 -19.20 -8.63 6.68
CA GLU A 124 -20.04 -9.75 6.26
C GLU A 124 -19.38 -10.61 5.18
N VAL A 125 -18.22 -10.16 4.64
CA VAL A 125 -17.55 -10.84 3.54
C VAL A 125 -16.91 -12.12 4.02
N SER A 126 -17.23 -13.24 3.35
CA SER A 126 -16.65 -14.55 3.55
C SER A 126 -16.18 -15.18 2.23
N ALA A 127 -15.40 -16.25 2.29
CA ALA A 127 -14.90 -16.91 1.10
C ALA A 127 -16.02 -17.43 0.19
N SER A 128 -17.11 -17.93 0.77
CA SER A 128 -18.24 -18.48 0.04
C SER A 128 -19.15 -17.42 -0.59
N ASN A 129 -19.22 -16.21 -0.02
CA ASN A 129 -20.08 -15.16 -0.57
C ASN A 129 -19.38 -14.20 -1.54
N LEU A 130 -18.06 -14.32 -1.74
CA LEU A 130 -17.38 -13.65 -2.84
C LEU A 130 -17.97 -14.11 -4.18
N VAL A 131 -17.97 -13.24 -5.17
CA VAL A 131 -18.37 -13.57 -6.54
C VAL A 131 -17.13 -13.69 -7.42
N MET A 132 -17.23 -14.50 -8.48
CA MET A 132 -16.27 -14.52 -9.57
C MET A 132 -16.93 -13.97 -10.82
N ILE A 133 -16.29 -12.99 -11.45
CA ILE A 133 -16.77 -12.36 -12.69
C ILE A 133 -15.72 -12.45 -13.79
N ASP A 134 -16.16 -12.51 -15.03
CA ASP A 134 -15.28 -12.41 -16.21
C ASP A 134 -15.04 -10.94 -16.63
N GLY A 135 -14.13 -10.73 -17.54
CA GLY A 135 -13.82 -9.42 -18.08
C GLY A 135 -14.90 -8.77 -18.94
N ARG A 136 -16.10 -9.37 -19.00
CA ARG A 136 -17.32 -8.80 -19.60
C ARG A 136 -18.35 -8.44 -18.54
N GLY A 137 -18.01 -8.64 -17.26
CA GLY A 137 -18.94 -8.43 -16.14
C GLY A 137 -19.95 -9.56 -15.94
N LYS A 138 -19.75 -10.71 -16.63
CA LYS A 138 -20.63 -11.86 -16.45
C LYS A 138 -20.24 -12.58 -15.16
N LEU A 139 -21.24 -12.84 -14.32
CA LEU A 139 -21.10 -13.66 -13.13
C LEU A 139 -20.79 -15.11 -13.53
N LEU A 140 -19.64 -15.61 -13.10
CA LEU A 140 -19.19 -17.00 -13.31
C LEU A 140 -19.55 -17.87 -12.11
N GLU A 141 -19.38 -17.36 -10.88
CA GLU A 141 -19.65 -18.05 -9.63
C GLU A 141 -20.18 -17.09 -8.57
N GLY A 142 -21.01 -17.60 -7.66
CA GLY A 142 -21.63 -16.83 -6.59
C GLY A 142 -22.95 -16.21 -6.98
N SER A 143 -23.42 -15.22 -6.21
CA SER A 143 -24.67 -14.48 -6.44
C SER A 143 -24.55 -13.04 -5.95
N GLY A 144 -25.23 -12.12 -6.62
CA GLY A 144 -25.26 -10.71 -6.30
C GLY A 144 -24.84 -9.82 -7.47
N GLU A 145 -24.84 -8.53 -7.25
CA GLU A 145 -24.42 -7.52 -8.21
C GLU A 145 -22.98 -7.09 -7.92
N VAL A 146 -22.27 -6.58 -8.91
CA VAL A 146 -20.95 -6.00 -8.77
C VAL A 146 -21.05 -4.50 -9.02
N ASP A 147 -20.37 -3.71 -8.20
CA ASP A 147 -20.27 -2.28 -8.40
C ASP A 147 -19.66 -1.95 -9.77
N ALA A 148 -20.35 -1.11 -10.55
CA ALA A 148 -19.91 -0.77 -11.91
C ALA A 148 -18.59 -0.02 -11.91
N THR A 149 -18.35 0.86 -10.92
CA THR A 149 -17.09 1.60 -10.77
C THR A 149 -15.93 0.66 -10.47
N ALA A 150 -16.19 -0.31 -9.57
CA ALA A 150 -15.24 -1.39 -9.28
C ALA A 150 -14.88 -2.17 -10.53
N PHE A 151 -15.89 -2.58 -11.28
CA PHE A 151 -15.70 -3.36 -12.49
C PHE A 151 -14.82 -2.64 -13.50
N PHE A 152 -15.16 -1.43 -13.92
CA PHE A 152 -14.45 -0.75 -15.00
C PHE A 152 -13.00 -0.37 -14.64
N ILE A 153 -12.76 0.11 -13.41
CA ILE A 153 -11.41 0.50 -12.99
C ILE A 153 -10.53 -0.74 -12.78
N HIS A 154 -11.01 -1.69 -11.98
CA HIS A 154 -10.21 -2.85 -11.62
C HIS A 154 -9.95 -3.77 -12.82
N LEU A 155 -10.92 -3.94 -13.70
CA LEU A 155 -10.75 -4.68 -14.95
C LEU A 155 -9.58 -4.13 -15.78
N ALA A 156 -9.53 -2.82 -15.98
CA ALA A 156 -8.46 -2.18 -16.74
C ALA A 156 -7.09 -2.45 -16.13
N ILE A 157 -7.00 -2.37 -14.79
CA ILE A 157 -5.76 -2.59 -14.04
C ILE A 157 -5.37 -4.08 -14.07
N HIS A 158 -6.31 -5.01 -13.87
CA HIS A 158 -6.03 -6.45 -13.99
C HIS A 158 -5.54 -6.83 -15.38
N ARG A 159 -6.13 -6.26 -16.45
CA ARG A 159 -5.70 -6.46 -17.84
C ARG A 159 -4.30 -5.89 -18.13
N ALA A 160 -3.85 -4.92 -17.34
CA ALA A 160 -2.46 -4.47 -17.37
C ALA A 160 -1.49 -5.43 -16.65
N GLY A 161 -1.96 -6.60 -16.18
CA GLY A 161 -1.14 -7.66 -15.58
C GLY A 161 -1.04 -7.63 -14.06
N VAL A 162 -1.89 -6.87 -13.39
CA VAL A 162 -1.91 -6.77 -11.92
C VAL A 162 -2.76 -7.88 -11.32
N ALA A 163 -2.22 -8.61 -10.34
CA ALA A 163 -2.92 -9.73 -9.72
C ALA A 163 -3.93 -9.31 -8.62
N CYS A 164 -3.64 -8.25 -7.87
CA CYS A 164 -4.49 -7.77 -6.79
C CYS A 164 -4.61 -6.25 -6.84
N VAL A 165 -5.84 -5.74 -6.71
CA VAL A 165 -6.17 -4.31 -6.77
C VAL A 165 -7.07 -3.97 -5.59
N LEU A 166 -6.60 -3.05 -4.74
CA LEU A 166 -7.33 -2.59 -3.56
C LEU A 166 -7.62 -1.10 -3.71
N HIS A 167 -8.90 -0.73 -3.72
CA HIS A 167 -9.34 0.66 -3.70
C HIS A 167 -10.04 0.97 -2.40
N THR A 168 -9.59 2.03 -1.72
CA THR A 168 -10.15 2.47 -0.44
C THR A 168 -10.18 3.98 -0.31
N HIS A 169 -11.09 4.46 0.53
CA HIS A 169 -11.13 5.85 1.00
C HIS A 169 -10.58 5.96 2.43
N MET A 170 -9.56 5.20 2.77
CA MET A 170 -8.95 5.23 4.11
C MET A 170 -8.58 6.65 4.54
N PRO A 171 -8.92 7.06 5.78
CA PRO A 171 -9.08 8.47 6.13
C PRO A 171 -7.85 9.35 5.94
N ARG A 172 -6.64 8.86 6.27
CA ARG A 172 -5.44 9.70 6.24
C ARG A 172 -4.91 9.86 4.81
N ALA A 173 -4.85 8.77 4.05
CA ALA A 173 -4.42 8.84 2.66
C ALA A 173 -5.41 9.66 1.82
N SER A 174 -6.72 9.49 2.03
CA SER A 174 -7.74 10.32 1.37
C SER A 174 -7.66 11.78 1.79
N ALA A 175 -7.34 12.08 3.06
CA ALA A 175 -7.12 13.45 3.49
C ALA A 175 -5.94 14.11 2.78
N LEU A 176 -4.84 13.38 2.53
CA LEU A 176 -3.74 13.88 1.69
C LEU A 176 -4.19 14.13 0.26
N CYS A 177 -5.07 13.30 -0.30
CA CYS A 177 -5.63 13.52 -1.64
C CYS A 177 -6.51 14.78 -1.73
N CYS A 178 -6.92 15.38 -0.59
CA CYS A 178 -7.70 16.61 -0.53
C CYS A 178 -6.86 17.88 -0.33
N VAL A 179 -5.54 17.76 -0.20
CA VAL A 179 -4.63 18.93 -0.08
C VAL A 179 -4.17 19.38 -1.47
N GLU A 180 -3.81 20.64 -1.63
CA GLU A 180 -3.38 21.17 -2.94
C GLU A 180 -2.13 20.44 -3.46
N SER A 181 -1.11 20.28 -2.61
CA SER A 181 0.07 19.46 -2.89
C SER A 181 -0.12 18.05 -2.31
N PHE A 182 -0.93 17.23 -2.97
CA PHE A 182 -1.34 15.91 -2.48
C PHE A 182 -0.26 14.83 -2.67
N GLU A 183 0.98 15.13 -2.30
CA GLU A 183 2.11 14.23 -2.42
C GLU A 183 2.43 13.52 -1.09
N LEU A 184 2.74 12.24 -1.16
CA LEU A 184 3.31 11.50 -0.05
C LEU A 184 4.77 11.92 0.14
N ALA A 185 5.03 12.71 1.18
CA ALA A 185 6.36 13.23 1.47
C ALA A 185 7.28 12.12 2.03
N MET A 186 8.51 12.08 1.57
CA MET A 186 9.55 11.17 2.09
C MET A 186 10.09 11.68 3.44
N CYS A 187 9.20 11.86 4.42
CA CYS A 187 9.55 12.41 5.75
C CYS A 187 9.61 11.37 6.86
N HIS A 188 9.25 10.13 6.60
CA HIS A 188 9.25 9.04 7.57
C HIS A 188 9.66 7.71 6.92
N GLN A 189 10.20 6.77 7.70
CA GLN A 189 10.64 5.47 7.18
C GLN A 189 9.53 4.73 6.40
N ASN A 190 8.27 4.80 6.85
CA ASN A 190 7.18 4.13 6.15
C ASN A 190 6.96 4.69 4.73
N SER A 191 7.11 5.99 4.52
CA SER A 191 6.95 6.60 3.20
C SER A 191 8.05 6.19 2.21
N LEU A 192 9.25 5.83 2.71
CA LEU A 192 10.36 5.39 1.85
C LEU A 192 10.05 4.09 1.08
N ARG A 193 9.09 3.28 1.55
CA ARG A 193 8.59 2.08 0.85
C ARG A 193 8.01 2.41 -0.53
N PHE A 194 7.53 3.65 -0.68
CA PHE A 194 6.82 4.15 -1.85
C PHE A 194 7.64 5.14 -2.68
N ALA A 195 8.93 5.29 -2.39
CA ALA A 195 9.80 6.19 -3.14
C ALA A 195 9.78 5.85 -4.64
N GLU A 196 9.44 6.82 -5.48
CA GLU A 196 9.29 6.69 -6.96
C GLU A 196 8.17 5.74 -7.43
N ASP A 197 7.30 5.22 -6.52
CA ASP A 197 6.30 4.20 -6.84
C ASP A 197 4.86 4.66 -6.58
N VAL A 198 4.66 5.96 -6.44
CA VAL A 198 3.34 6.59 -6.33
C VAL A 198 3.06 7.38 -7.59
N ALA A 199 1.93 7.09 -8.22
CA ALA A 199 1.33 7.93 -9.25
C ALA A 199 0.35 8.92 -8.59
N TYR A 200 0.27 10.12 -9.14
CA TYR A 200 -0.60 11.18 -8.65
C TYR A 200 -1.54 11.60 -9.77
N ASP A 201 -2.83 11.40 -9.56
CA ASP A 201 -3.85 11.83 -10.51
C ASP A 201 -4.54 13.11 -10.01
N PRO A 202 -4.28 14.26 -10.64
CA PRO A 202 -4.87 15.53 -10.24
C PRO A 202 -6.32 15.71 -10.71
N THR A 203 -6.85 14.78 -11.52
CA THR A 203 -8.13 14.93 -12.22
C THR A 203 -9.20 14.06 -11.60
N PHE A 204 -10.23 14.67 -11.04
CA PHE A 204 -11.41 13.95 -10.55
C PHE A 204 -12.58 14.13 -11.54
N ASN A 205 -12.97 13.04 -12.19
CA ASN A 205 -14.00 13.03 -13.24
C ASN A 205 -15.39 12.58 -12.76
N GLY A 206 -15.57 12.36 -11.44
CA GLY A 206 -16.82 11.87 -10.88
C GLY A 206 -16.94 10.34 -10.94
N LEU A 207 -18.19 9.85 -11.05
CA LEU A 207 -18.45 8.41 -11.06
C LEU A 207 -18.02 7.76 -12.38
N VAL A 208 -17.42 6.58 -12.28
CA VAL A 208 -16.93 5.80 -13.43
C VAL A 208 -18.04 4.87 -13.92
N LEU A 209 -18.49 5.08 -15.14
CA LEU A 209 -19.61 4.33 -15.73
C LEU A 209 -19.21 3.61 -17.04
N ASP A 210 -17.94 3.70 -17.45
CA ASP A 210 -17.42 3.04 -18.65
C ASP A 210 -15.90 2.76 -18.53
N ASN A 211 -15.31 2.11 -19.56
CA ASN A 211 -13.91 1.70 -19.59
C ASN A 211 -12.92 2.88 -19.72
N THR A 212 -13.37 4.05 -20.15
CA THR A 212 -12.47 5.18 -20.52
C THR A 212 -11.65 5.64 -19.32
N GLU A 213 -12.28 5.73 -18.16
CA GLU A 213 -11.61 6.17 -16.95
C GLU A 213 -10.62 5.12 -16.43
N GLY A 214 -10.98 3.84 -16.44
CA GLY A 214 -10.05 2.75 -16.08
C GLY A 214 -8.80 2.75 -16.94
N GLU A 215 -8.93 2.88 -18.26
CA GLU A 215 -7.82 2.98 -19.20
C GLU A 215 -6.96 4.24 -18.97
N ARG A 216 -7.60 5.36 -18.62
CA ARG A 216 -6.90 6.60 -18.26
C ARG A 216 -6.07 6.42 -17.00
N LEU A 217 -6.65 5.82 -15.95
CA LEU A 217 -5.95 5.59 -14.70
C LEU A 217 -4.75 4.64 -14.86
N VAL A 218 -4.87 3.59 -15.67
CA VAL A 218 -3.73 2.71 -16.01
C VAL A 218 -2.58 3.50 -16.64
N LYS A 219 -2.88 4.44 -17.54
CA LYS A 219 -1.86 5.31 -18.15
C LYS A 219 -1.23 6.25 -17.11
N VAL A 220 -2.02 6.81 -16.19
CA VAL A 220 -1.51 7.66 -15.11
C VAL A 220 -0.63 6.87 -14.15
N MET A 221 -0.99 5.63 -13.86
CA MET A 221 -0.20 4.76 -12.98
C MET A 221 1.18 4.45 -13.58
N ASP A 222 1.30 4.32 -14.88
CA ASP A 222 2.58 4.07 -15.59
C ASP A 222 3.42 2.95 -14.94
N GLY A 223 2.76 1.84 -14.59
CA GLY A 223 3.37 0.69 -13.94
C GLY A 223 3.67 0.85 -12.44
N LYS A 224 3.36 1.98 -11.84
CA LYS A 224 3.48 2.19 -10.39
C LYS A 224 2.40 1.47 -9.63
N ARG A 225 2.74 1.02 -8.41
CA ARG A 225 1.81 0.22 -7.59
C ARG A 225 0.78 1.02 -6.83
N VAL A 226 1.03 2.29 -6.56
CA VAL A 226 0.12 3.15 -5.79
C VAL A 226 -0.36 4.29 -6.66
N LEU A 227 -1.66 4.53 -6.67
CA LEU A 227 -2.27 5.73 -7.22
C LEU A 227 -2.93 6.52 -6.09
N MET A 228 -2.54 7.78 -5.95
CA MET A 228 -3.27 8.77 -5.15
C MET A 228 -4.12 9.62 -6.09
N HIS A 229 -5.44 9.58 -5.89
CA HIS A 229 -6.40 10.25 -6.75
C HIS A 229 -6.97 11.47 -6.02
N LYS A 230 -6.72 12.66 -6.54
CA LYS A 230 -7.15 13.93 -5.93
C LYS A 230 -8.66 13.95 -5.70
N HIS A 231 -9.09 14.40 -4.51
CA HIS A 231 -10.49 14.48 -4.07
C HIS A 231 -11.22 13.13 -3.96
N HIS A 232 -10.50 12.01 -3.96
CA HIS A 232 -11.12 10.70 -3.96
C HIS A 232 -10.48 9.79 -2.90
N GLY A 233 -9.51 9.01 -3.26
CA GLY A 233 -8.89 8.01 -2.40
C GLY A 233 -7.65 7.42 -3.06
N VAL A 234 -7.38 6.16 -2.79
CA VAL A 234 -6.18 5.50 -3.28
C VAL A 234 -6.50 4.17 -3.96
N ILE A 235 -5.64 3.79 -4.92
CA ILE A 235 -5.59 2.43 -5.45
C ILE A 235 -4.21 1.87 -5.13
N VAL A 236 -4.17 0.65 -4.59
CA VAL A 236 -2.94 -0.07 -4.29
C VAL A 236 -2.95 -1.42 -5.00
N CYS A 237 -1.88 -1.67 -5.75
CA CYS A 237 -1.69 -2.87 -6.56
C CYS A 237 -0.62 -3.78 -5.96
N GLY A 238 -0.81 -5.09 -6.07
CA GLY A 238 0.17 -6.08 -5.61
C GLY A 238 0.20 -7.34 -6.46
N ALA A 239 1.29 -8.09 -6.35
CA ALA A 239 1.42 -9.41 -6.97
C ALA A 239 0.64 -10.49 -6.19
N SER A 240 0.21 -10.17 -4.97
CA SER A 240 -0.65 -11.01 -4.12
C SER A 240 -1.52 -10.12 -3.22
N VAL A 241 -2.54 -10.73 -2.59
CA VAL A 241 -3.36 -10.05 -1.57
C VAL A 241 -2.49 -9.57 -0.42
N ALA A 242 -1.52 -10.38 0.01
CA ALA A 242 -0.61 -10.02 1.09
C ALA A 242 0.24 -8.78 0.76
N GLU A 243 0.79 -8.69 -0.46
CA GLU A 243 1.59 -7.53 -0.88
C GLU A 243 0.74 -6.27 -1.01
N ALA A 244 -0.45 -6.38 -1.60
CA ALA A 244 -1.35 -5.24 -1.74
C ALA A 244 -1.83 -4.73 -0.36
N PHE A 245 -2.19 -5.63 0.56
CA PHE A 245 -2.58 -5.28 1.92
C PHE A 245 -1.44 -4.64 2.72
N ASP A 246 -0.21 -5.16 2.62
CA ASP A 246 0.95 -4.61 3.30
C ASP A 246 1.22 -3.17 2.84
N ASP A 247 1.21 -2.94 1.53
CA ASP A 247 1.37 -1.60 0.97
C ASP A 247 0.19 -0.67 1.36
N LEU A 248 -1.06 -1.15 1.33
CA LEU A 248 -2.23 -0.38 1.77
C LEU A 248 -2.10 0.06 3.24
N TYR A 249 -1.74 -0.88 4.13
CA TYR A 249 -1.55 -0.62 5.54
C TYR A 249 -0.47 0.45 5.79
N TYR A 250 0.71 0.27 5.16
CA TYR A 250 1.82 1.20 5.37
C TYR A 250 1.62 2.55 4.67
N LEU A 251 0.83 2.61 3.59
CA LEU A 251 0.44 3.88 2.96
C LEU A 251 -0.39 4.73 3.93
N GLU A 252 -1.40 4.13 4.56
CA GLU A 252 -2.21 4.83 5.57
C GLU A 252 -1.38 5.27 6.77
N ARG A 253 -0.45 4.41 7.25
CA ARG A 253 0.47 4.76 8.35
C ARG A 253 1.45 5.87 7.97
N ALA A 254 1.92 5.92 6.73
CA ALA A 254 2.78 7.00 6.24
C ALA A 254 2.01 8.32 6.14
N ALA A 255 0.80 8.27 5.60
CA ALA A 255 -0.11 9.41 5.51
C ALA A 255 -0.46 9.98 6.90
N GLU A 256 -0.75 9.11 7.87
CA GLU A 256 -1.03 9.51 9.25
C GLU A 256 0.15 10.28 9.86
N VAL A 257 1.36 9.75 9.76
CA VAL A 257 2.56 10.42 10.29
C VAL A 257 2.81 11.76 9.60
N GLN A 258 2.63 11.83 8.29
CA GLN A 258 2.76 13.09 7.54
C GLN A 258 1.75 14.13 8.02
N ILE A 259 0.47 13.77 8.14
CA ILE A 259 -0.59 14.68 8.59
C ILE A 259 -0.30 15.19 10.01
N LEU A 260 0.08 14.28 10.93
CA LEU A 260 0.44 14.66 12.31
C LEU A 260 1.65 15.60 12.35
N ALA A 261 2.66 15.35 11.51
CA ALA A 261 3.81 16.25 11.40
C ALA A 261 3.41 17.63 10.84
N MET A 262 2.57 17.67 9.79
CA MET A 262 2.05 18.91 9.21
C MET A 262 1.20 19.71 10.22
N SER A 263 0.46 19.04 11.10
CA SER A 263 -0.39 19.70 12.11
C SER A 263 0.40 20.51 13.16
N THR A 264 1.70 20.32 13.26
CA THR A 264 2.57 21.12 14.13
C THR A 264 2.80 22.54 13.60
N GLY A 265 2.47 22.82 12.35
CA GLY A 265 2.76 24.07 11.65
C GLY A 265 4.24 24.25 11.29
N SER A 266 5.10 23.29 11.60
CA SER A 266 6.51 23.31 11.19
C SER A 266 6.68 22.69 9.80
N PRO A 267 7.66 23.14 9.00
CA PRO A 267 8.00 22.50 7.73
C PRO A 267 8.40 21.02 7.93
N LEU A 268 8.00 20.15 7.02
CA LEU A 268 8.43 18.76 7.02
C LEU A 268 9.94 18.65 6.79
N SER A 269 10.60 17.76 7.55
CA SER A 269 11.99 17.37 7.31
C SER A 269 12.01 16.21 6.32
N ILE A 270 12.51 16.45 5.11
CA ILE A 270 12.52 15.47 4.04
C ILE A 270 13.80 14.65 4.05
N ILE A 271 13.67 13.34 3.92
CA ILE A 271 14.77 12.40 3.76
C ILE A 271 15.29 12.51 2.33
N GLY A 272 16.61 12.60 2.18
CA GLY A 272 17.21 12.77 0.85
C GLY A 272 16.94 11.59 -0.07
N ASP A 273 16.76 11.87 -1.35
CA ASP A 273 16.40 10.90 -2.40
C ASP A 273 17.33 9.68 -2.47
N ASP A 274 18.63 9.89 -2.26
CA ASP A 274 19.61 8.78 -2.25
C ASP A 274 19.31 7.77 -1.16
N VAL A 275 18.92 8.25 0.04
CA VAL A 275 18.56 7.40 1.18
C VAL A 275 17.23 6.69 0.88
N ALA A 276 16.27 7.41 0.32
CA ALA A 276 14.97 6.84 -0.04
C ALA A 276 15.10 5.72 -1.08
N ARG A 277 15.85 5.97 -2.16
CA ARG A 277 16.12 4.95 -3.19
C ARG A 277 16.91 3.76 -2.64
N GLN A 278 17.90 4.00 -1.76
CA GLN A 278 18.66 2.91 -1.17
C GLN A 278 17.77 2.04 -0.26
N PHE A 279 16.95 2.65 0.58
CA PHE A 279 16.01 1.94 1.44
C PHE A 279 15.07 1.04 0.62
N ARG A 280 14.52 1.56 -0.47
CA ARG A 280 13.65 0.79 -1.36
C ARG A 280 14.39 -0.41 -1.98
N ARG A 281 15.59 -0.20 -2.53
CA ARG A 281 16.42 -1.30 -3.05
C ARG A 281 16.71 -2.38 -2.00
N ASP A 282 17.01 -1.97 -0.77
CA ASP A 282 17.30 -2.90 0.32
C ASP A 282 16.05 -3.70 0.71
N MET A 283 14.86 -3.10 0.67
CA MET A 283 13.59 -3.79 0.89
C MET A 283 13.26 -4.81 -0.21
N GLU A 284 13.53 -4.47 -1.45
CA GLU A 284 13.24 -5.32 -2.61
C GLU A 284 14.28 -6.43 -2.83
N SER A 285 15.46 -6.30 -2.18
CA SER A 285 16.53 -7.29 -2.31
C SER A 285 16.13 -8.65 -1.73
N ASP A 286 16.60 -9.73 -2.36
CA ASP A 286 16.40 -11.13 -1.92
C ASP A 286 14.93 -11.52 -1.68
N GLY A 287 14.00 -10.91 -2.43
CA GLY A 287 12.55 -11.12 -2.25
C GLY A 287 12.04 -10.58 -0.91
N GLY A 288 12.75 -9.63 -0.30
CA GLY A 288 12.46 -9.10 1.04
C GLY A 288 11.05 -8.54 1.15
N LYS A 289 10.61 -7.74 0.18
CA LYS A 289 9.28 -7.13 0.19
C LYS A 289 8.16 -8.19 0.24
N ALA A 290 8.15 -9.13 -0.68
CA ALA A 290 7.14 -10.19 -0.72
C ALA A 290 7.13 -11.02 0.56
N ARG A 291 8.32 -11.37 1.08
CA ARG A 291 8.45 -12.11 2.33
C ARG A 291 7.93 -11.31 3.54
N TRP A 292 8.24 -10.03 3.64
CA TRP A 292 7.78 -9.19 4.77
C TRP A 292 6.27 -8.94 4.69
N ALA A 293 5.75 -8.70 3.50
CA ALA A 293 4.31 -8.59 3.28
C ALA A 293 3.57 -9.87 3.71
N GLN A 294 4.07 -11.04 3.30
CA GLN A 294 3.49 -12.31 3.72
C GLN A 294 3.54 -12.50 5.23
N LEU A 295 4.69 -12.22 5.88
CA LEU A 295 4.81 -12.33 7.34
C LEU A 295 3.86 -11.38 8.09
N HIS A 296 3.66 -10.18 7.58
CA HIS A 296 2.71 -9.22 8.15
C HIS A 296 1.28 -9.71 7.96
N TYR A 297 0.92 -10.09 6.74
CA TYR A 297 -0.40 -10.62 6.43
C TYR A 297 -0.73 -11.85 7.26
N ASP A 298 0.18 -12.81 7.36
CA ASP A 298 0.05 -14.01 8.18
C ASP A 298 -0.17 -13.69 9.67
N ALA A 299 0.51 -12.65 10.18
CA ALA A 299 0.30 -12.20 11.56
C ALA A 299 -1.13 -11.67 11.76
N ARG A 300 -1.63 -10.87 10.82
CA ARG A 300 -3.01 -10.35 10.85
C ARG A 300 -4.05 -11.44 10.68
N MET A 301 -3.81 -12.40 9.80
CA MET A 301 -4.67 -13.57 9.65
C MET A 301 -4.80 -14.37 10.94
N ARG A 302 -3.70 -14.56 11.68
CA ARG A 302 -3.74 -15.23 12.98
C ARG A 302 -4.53 -14.45 14.04
N GLU A 303 -4.50 -13.13 14.00
CA GLU A 303 -5.33 -12.28 14.85
C GLU A 303 -6.81 -12.45 14.49
N LEU A 304 -7.13 -12.34 13.21
CA LEU A 304 -8.48 -12.46 12.69
C LEU A 304 -9.10 -13.85 13.02
N ALA A 305 -8.34 -14.93 12.83
CA ALA A 305 -8.79 -16.29 13.10
C ALA A 305 -9.09 -16.58 14.60
N ARG A 306 -8.58 -15.75 15.52
CA ARG A 306 -8.87 -15.85 16.96
C ARG A 306 -10.12 -15.09 17.38
N ASP A 307 -10.58 -14.17 16.56
CA ASP A 307 -11.78 -13.39 16.83
C ASP A 307 -13.02 -14.17 16.33
N PRO A 308 -13.90 -14.66 17.21
CA PRO A 308 -15.07 -15.43 16.79
C PRO A 308 -16.02 -14.64 15.86
N LEU A 309 -16.04 -13.31 15.96
CA LEU A 309 -16.89 -12.44 15.13
C LEU A 309 -16.30 -12.18 13.75
N ARG A 310 -14.99 -12.35 13.61
CA ARG A 310 -14.25 -12.07 12.35
C ARG A 310 -13.83 -13.32 11.61
N ARG A 311 -13.89 -14.48 12.26
CA ARG A 311 -13.49 -15.76 11.66
C ARG A 311 -14.34 -16.18 10.46
N ILE A 312 -15.46 -15.53 10.22
CA ILE A 312 -16.35 -15.83 9.09
C ILE A 312 -15.69 -15.73 7.71
N PHE A 313 -14.51 -15.10 7.60
CA PHE A 313 -13.81 -15.04 6.34
C PHE A 313 -13.47 -16.41 5.73
N ILE A 314 -13.53 -17.47 6.55
CA ILE A 314 -13.27 -18.86 6.12
C ILE A 314 -14.55 -19.54 5.60
N ASP A 315 -15.72 -19.06 5.99
CA ASP A 315 -17.01 -19.70 5.69
C ASP A 315 -17.39 -19.62 4.21
#